data_885949334b802c1b7f20e288af69d88d
#
_entry.id   885949334b802c1b7f20e288af69d88d
#
_cell.length_a   1.000
_cell.length_b   1.000
_cell.length_c   1.000
_cell.angle_alpha   90.00
_cell.angle_beta   90.00
_cell.angle_gamma   90.00
#
_symmetry.space_group_name_H-M   'P 1'
#
loop_
_entity.id
_entity.type
_entity.pdbx_description
1 polymer ?
#
loop_
_entity_poly.entity_id
_entity_poly.type
_entity_poly.pdbx_seq_one_letter_code
_entity_poly.pdbx_strand_id
1 'polypeptide(L)'
;MPQKYFVVLRTVPGKQQPLSREEMQQMYADFGSWCEKFKANIVDLGGKLKPGGKILTTAGITDGPFAESKEVIGGYMVVTAENFDGAIQVAKECPGVVRQGSSVEIREISSS
;
A
#
# COMPACT_ATOMS: atom_id res chain seq x y z
N MET A 1 -4.49 -7.94 -22.41
CA MET A 1 -3.21 -7.27 -22.10
C MET A 1 -3.16 -6.91 -20.63
N PRO A 2 -2.07 -7.18 -19.94
CA PRO A 2 -1.99 -6.80 -18.54
C PRO A 2 -2.06 -5.29 -18.34
N GLN A 3 -2.71 -4.90 -17.29
CA GLN A 3 -2.89 -3.51 -16.89
C GLN A 3 -2.08 -3.28 -15.61
N LYS A 4 -1.46 -2.12 -15.51
CA LYS A 4 -0.77 -1.74 -14.28
C LYS A 4 -1.74 -1.07 -13.31
N TYR A 5 -1.58 -1.40 -12.05
CA TYR A 5 -2.40 -0.87 -10.97
C TYR A 5 -1.53 -0.27 -9.90
N PHE A 6 -1.93 0.89 -9.41
CA PHE A 6 -1.31 1.53 -8.26
C PHE A 6 -2.08 1.12 -7.02
N VAL A 7 -1.39 0.52 -6.08
CA VAL A 7 -1.98 0.01 -4.84
C VAL A 7 -1.51 0.90 -3.71
N VAL A 8 -2.46 1.54 -3.03
CA VAL A 8 -2.17 2.52 -1.99
C VAL A 8 -2.72 2.00 -0.67
N LEU A 9 -1.83 1.88 0.31
CA LEU A 9 -2.24 1.52 1.66
C LEU A 9 -2.57 2.79 2.43
N ARG A 10 -3.79 2.85 2.97
CA ARG A 10 -4.22 3.97 3.80
C ARG A 10 -4.37 3.49 5.22
N THR A 11 -3.89 4.28 6.16
CA THR A 11 -3.93 3.94 7.58
C THR A 11 -4.57 5.07 8.37
N VAL A 12 -5.23 4.71 9.46
CA VAL A 12 -5.75 5.68 10.42
C VAL A 12 -4.72 5.77 11.54
N PRO A 13 -4.09 6.92 11.73
CA PRO A 13 -3.07 7.04 12.77
C PRO A 13 -3.60 6.65 14.15
N GLY A 14 -2.84 5.86 14.87
CA GLY A 14 -3.19 5.42 16.22
C GLY A 14 -4.19 4.28 16.30
N LYS A 15 -4.70 3.80 15.16
CA LYS A 15 -5.66 2.71 15.15
C LYS A 15 -5.04 1.34 14.97
N GLN A 16 -3.79 1.30 14.58
CA GLN A 16 -3.10 0.04 14.34
C GLN A 16 -2.39 -0.42 15.59
N GLN A 17 -2.51 -1.71 15.87
CA GLN A 17 -1.81 -2.29 17.00
C GLN A 17 -0.42 -2.74 16.59
N PRO A 18 0.58 -2.52 17.43
CA PRO A 18 1.92 -3.02 17.12
C PRO A 18 1.93 -4.54 17.12
N LEU A 19 2.74 -5.09 16.23
CA LEU A 19 2.91 -6.54 16.13
C LEU A 19 3.93 -7.01 17.16
N SER A 20 3.73 -8.20 17.71
CA SER A 20 4.74 -8.83 18.53
C SER A 20 5.93 -9.20 17.64
N ARG A 21 7.06 -9.51 18.28
CA ARG A 21 8.27 -9.95 17.57
C ARG A 21 7.99 -11.19 16.72
N GLU A 22 7.26 -12.13 17.27
CA GLU A 22 6.92 -13.38 16.58
C GLU A 22 5.99 -13.11 15.39
N GLU A 23 5.00 -12.23 15.58
CA GLU A 23 4.09 -11.85 14.50
C GLU A 23 4.85 -11.14 13.38
N MET A 24 5.82 -10.29 13.72
CA MET A 24 6.63 -9.62 12.71
C MET A 24 7.49 -10.61 11.93
N GLN A 25 8.08 -11.58 12.61
CA GLN A 25 8.87 -12.62 11.94
C GLN A 25 8.01 -13.44 11.00
N GLN A 26 6.80 -13.80 11.43
CA GLN A 26 5.87 -14.54 10.60
C GLN A 26 5.45 -13.71 9.39
N MET A 27 5.20 -12.42 9.59
CA MET A 27 4.82 -11.53 8.51
C MET A 27 5.93 -11.42 7.46
N TYR A 28 7.20 -11.31 7.88
CA TYR A 28 8.31 -11.26 6.94
C TYR A 28 8.44 -12.56 6.15
N ALA A 29 8.26 -13.71 6.79
CA ALA A 29 8.29 -14.98 6.10
C ALA A 29 7.16 -15.10 5.08
N ASP A 30 5.95 -14.69 5.48
CA ASP A 30 4.79 -14.71 4.60
C ASP A 30 4.95 -13.73 3.45
N PHE A 31 5.58 -12.58 3.71
CA PHE A 31 5.87 -11.60 2.67
C PHE A 31 6.80 -12.17 1.61
N GLY A 32 7.83 -12.90 2.03
CA GLY A 32 8.73 -13.57 1.08
C GLY A 32 7.99 -14.58 0.20
N SER A 33 7.10 -15.36 0.80
CA SER A 33 6.28 -16.31 0.05
C SER A 33 5.34 -15.61 -0.91
N TRP A 34 4.75 -14.49 -0.48
CA TRP A 34 3.88 -13.69 -1.32
C TRP A 34 4.65 -13.14 -2.52
N CYS A 35 5.86 -12.63 -2.30
CA CYS A 35 6.71 -12.12 -3.38
C CYS A 35 7.00 -13.20 -4.42
N GLU A 36 7.27 -14.42 -3.98
CA GLU A 36 7.52 -15.53 -4.89
C GLU A 36 6.27 -15.90 -5.67
N LYS A 37 5.13 -15.98 -4.98
CA LYS A 37 3.87 -16.37 -5.61
C LYS A 37 3.45 -15.37 -6.69
N PHE A 38 3.61 -14.08 -6.44
CA PHE A 38 3.15 -13.04 -7.35
C PHE A 38 4.29 -12.30 -8.07
N LYS A 39 5.43 -12.93 -8.15
CA LYS A 39 6.62 -12.31 -8.74
C LYS A 39 6.38 -11.79 -10.17
N ALA A 40 5.54 -12.48 -10.96
CA ALA A 40 5.20 -12.02 -12.30
C ALA A 40 4.25 -10.82 -12.32
N ASN A 41 3.58 -10.57 -11.19
CA ASN A 41 2.61 -9.48 -11.07
C ASN A 41 3.21 -8.23 -10.45
N ILE A 42 4.28 -8.35 -9.69
CA ILE A 42 4.87 -7.23 -8.97
C ILE A 42 5.78 -6.45 -9.90
N VAL A 43 5.41 -5.19 -10.19
CA VAL A 43 6.22 -4.28 -11.01
C VAL A 43 7.19 -3.51 -10.12
N ASP A 44 6.67 -3.01 -8.99
CA ASP A 44 7.45 -2.23 -8.03
C ASP A 44 6.90 -2.56 -6.65
N LEU A 45 7.75 -3.08 -5.79
CA LEU A 45 7.34 -3.38 -4.41
C LEU A 45 6.98 -2.13 -3.63
N GLY A 46 7.43 -0.95 -4.10
CA GLY A 46 7.16 0.30 -3.44
C GLY A 46 7.84 0.38 -2.09
N GLY A 47 7.11 0.89 -1.11
CA GLY A 47 7.68 1.02 0.20
C GLY A 47 6.68 1.52 1.22
N LYS A 48 7.09 1.43 2.46
CA LYS A 48 6.35 2.00 3.57
C LYS A 48 6.77 3.46 3.71
N LEU A 49 5.80 4.34 3.93
CA LEU A 49 6.06 5.77 4.05
C LEU A 49 6.20 6.17 5.51
N LYS A 50 7.16 7.04 5.79
CA LYS A 50 7.31 7.62 7.12
C LYS A 50 6.20 8.64 7.36
N PRO A 51 5.83 8.87 8.63
CA PRO A 51 4.85 9.93 8.93
C PRO A 51 5.44 11.30 8.60
N GLY A 52 4.55 12.24 8.31
CA GLY A 52 4.95 13.60 7.97
C GLY A 52 5.32 13.76 6.52
N GLY A 53 5.43 14.97 6.10
CA GLY A 53 5.76 15.30 4.72
C GLY A 53 5.43 16.74 4.43
N LYS A 54 5.37 17.06 3.14
CA LYS A 54 5.06 18.42 2.68
C LYS A 54 3.96 18.36 1.64
N ILE A 55 3.13 19.38 1.63
CA ILE A 55 2.07 19.54 0.63
C ILE A 55 2.37 20.81 -0.13
N LEU A 56 2.48 20.68 -1.45
CA LEU A 56 2.71 21.81 -2.34
C LEU A 56 1.43 22.11 -3.10
N THR A 57 0.97 23.34 -3.01
CA THR A 57 -0.18 23.84 -3.75
C THR A 57 0.19 25.15 -4.42
N THR A 58 -0.73 25.71 -5.21
CA THR A 58 -0.51 27.02 -5.81
C THR A 58 -0.39 28.12 -4.75
N ALA A 59 -0.90 27.87 -3.54
CA ALA A 59 -0.80 28.81 -2.42
C ALA A 59 0.51 28.69 -1.65
N GLY A 60 1.32 27.69 -1.94
CA GLY A 60 2.61 27.51 -1.27
C GLY A 60 2.80 26.10 -0.74
N ILE A 61 3.71 25.97 0.20
CA ILE A 61 4.08 24.69 0.80
C ILE A 61 3.64 24.68 2.26
N THR A 62 2.97 23.58 2.66
CA THR A 62 2.56 23.37 4.04
C THR A 62 3.04 22.01 4.50
N ASP A 63 3.03 21.79 5.81
CA ASP A 63 3.34 20.47 6.35
C ASP A 63 2.19 19.51 6.04
N GLY A 64 2.51 18.27 5.72
CA GLY A 64 1.53 17.25 5.45
C GLY A 64 1.66 16.07 6.40
N PRO A 65 0.68 15.16 6.36
CA PRO A 65 -0.53 15.20 5.52
C PRO A 65 -1.53 16.27 5.96
N PHE A 66 -2.60 16.45 5.17
CA PHE A 66 -3.64 17.41 5.52
C PHE A 66 -4.17 17.16 6.91
N ALA A 67 -4.34 18.23 7.70
CA ALA A 67 -4.75 18.14 9.11
C ALA A 67 -6.13 17.50 9.26
N GLU A 68 -7.02 17.70 8.28
CA GLU A 68 -8.37 17.14 8.31
C GLU A 68 -8.43 15.66 7.93
N SER A 69 -7.35 15.11 7.42
CA SER A 69 -7.36 13.72 6.95
C SER A 69 -7.41 12.75 8.11
N LYS A 70 -8.42 11.89 8.09
CA LYS A 70 -8.54 10.81 9.07
C LYS A 70 -7.66 9.62 8.70
N GLU A 71 -7.33 9.49 7.42
CA GLU A 71 -6.47 8.46 6.91
C GLU A 71 -5.27 9.07 6.21
N VAL A 72 -4.13 8.42 6.32
CA VAL A 72 -2.92 8.85 5.63
C VAL A 72 -2.40 7.71 4.77
N ILE A 73 -1.66 8.06 3.73
CA ILE A 73 -1.03 7.05 2.88
C ILE A 73 0.18 6.50 3.62
N GLY A 74 0.14 5.20 3.93
CA GLY A 74 1.20 4.55 4.68
C GLY A 74 2.14 3.71 3.84
N GLY A 75 1.80 3.48 2.57
CA GLY A 75 2.64 2.70 1.69
C GLY A 75 2.03 2.57 0.30
N TYR A 76 2.79 2.01 -0.61
CA TYR A 76 2.34 1.84 -1.99
C TYR A 76 3.09 0.71 -2.67
N MET A 77 2.51 0.20 -3.74
CA MET A 77 3.18 -0.71 -4.66
C MET A 77 2.52 -0.61 -6.03
N VAL A 78 3.19 -1.15 -7.05
CA VAL A 78 2.65 -1.21 -8.40
C VAL A 78 2.61 -2.69 -8.80
N VAL A 79 1.45 -3.14 -9.22
CA VAL A 79 1.27 -4.52 -9.69
C VAL A 79 0.65 -4.51 -11.09
N THR A 80 0.75 -5.65 -11.76
CA THR A 80 0.11 -5.85 -13.06
C THR A 80 -0.87 -7.01 -12.95
N ALA A 81 -2.01 -6.90 -13.62
CA ALA A 81 -3.03 -7.95 -13.64
C ALA A 81 -3.91 -7.75 -14.86
N GLU A 82 -4.69 -8.76 -15.20
CA GLU A 82 -5.58 -8.68 -16.36
C GLU A 82 -6.79 -7.77 -16.10
N ASN A 83 -7.21 -7.67 -14.84
CA ASN A 83 -8.36 -6.88 -14.45
C ASN A 83 -8.27 -6.52 -12.96
N PHE A 84 -9.26 -5.76 -12.47
CA PHE A 84 -9.30 -5.37 -11.05
C PHE A 84 -9.34 -6.58 -10.13
N ASP A 85 -10.08 -7.62 -10.47
CA ASP A 85 -10.17 -8.81 -9.61
C ASP A 85 -8.79 -9.43 -9.39
N GLY A 86 -7.97 -9.47 -10.43
CA GLY A 86 -6.61 -9.97 -10.33
C GLY A 86 -5.74 -9.10 -9.46
N ALA A 87 -5.85 -7.77 -9.62
CA ALA A 87 -5.08 -6.83 -8.79
C ALA A 87 -5.50 -6.91 -7.32
N ILE A 88 -6.81 -7.04 -7.09
CA ILE A 88 -7.33 -7.19 -5.74
C ILE A 88 -6.77 -8.47 -5.09
N GLN A 89 -6.71 -9.56 -5.84
CA GLN A 89 -6.19 -10.81 -5.32
C GLN A 89 -4.72 -10.69 -4.90
N VAL A 90 -3.91 -10.02 -5.71
CA VAL A 90 -2.50 -9.77 -5.38
C VAL A 90 -2.40 -8.97 -4.08
N ALA A 91 -3.12 -7.87 -4.00
CA ALA A 91 -3.09 -6.99 -2.83
C ALA A 91 -3.63 -7.69 -1.58
N LYS A 92 -4.71 -8.42 -1.73
CA LYS A 92 -5.39 -9.10 -0.63
C LYS A 92 -4.48 -10.12 0.04
N GLU A 93 -3.65 -10.81 -0.72
CA GLU A 93 -2.76 -11.83 -0.19
C GLU A 93 -1.45 -11.27 0.36
N CYS A 94 -1.20 -9.97 0.17
CA CYS A 94 0.00 -9.35 0.71
C CYS A 94 -0.09 -9.23 2.23
N PRO A 95 0.84 -9.85 2.98
CA PRO A 95 0.77 -9.83 4.44
C PRO A 95 0.85 -8.40 4.99
N GLY A 96 0.00 -8.12 5.95
CA GLY A 96 0.02 -6.84 6.65
C GLY A 96 -0.60 -5.68 5.91
N VAL A 97 -1.10 -5.90 4.68
CA VAL A 97 -1.68 -4.83 3.88
C VAL A 97 -3.10 -4.51 4.34
N VAL A 98 -3.93 -5.54 4.55
CA VAL A 98 -5.30 -5.33 5.04
C VAL A 98 -5.35 -5.69 6.51
N ARG A 99 -5.36 -4.67 7.37
CA ARG A 99 -5.37 -4.81 8.82
C ARG A 99 -6.41 -3.87 9.39
N GLN A 100 -6.79 -4.11 10.65
CA GLN A 100 -7.68 -3.20 11.36
C GLN A 100 -7.06 -1.80 11.36
N GLY A 101 -7.85 -0.80 11.03
CA GLY A 101 -7.38 0.57 10.93
C GLY A 101 -6.69 0.91 9.63
N SER A 102 -6.77 0.02 8.63
CA SER A 102 -6.19 0.29 7.32
C SER A 102 -7.16 -0.09 6.22
N SER A 103 -6.93 0.46 5.04
CA SER A 103 -7.66 0.12 3.83
C SER A 103 -6.72 0.18 2.65
N VAL A 104 -7.11 -0.42 1.55
CA VAL A 104 -6.29 -0.45 0.34
C VAL A 104 -7.11 0.09 -0.81
N GLU A 105 -6.56 1.09 -1.48
CA GLU A 105 -7.17 1.64 -2.70
C GLU A 105 -6.37 1.15 -3.89
N ILE A 106 -7.06 0.66 -4.92
CA ILE A 106 -6.43 0.11 -6.12
C ILE A 106 -6.95 0.92 -7.31
N ARG A 107 -6.04 1.47 -8.08
CA ARG A 107 -6.40 2.30 -9.23
C ARG A 107 -5.59 1.91 -10.45
N GLU A 108 -6.24 1.93 -11.61
CA GLU A 108 -5.54 1.71 -12.87
C GLU A 108 -4.61 2.87 -13.16
N ILE A 109 -3.41 2.53 -13.63
CA ILE A 109 -2.46 3.54 -14.07
C ILE A 109 -2.72 3.77 -15.55
N SER A 110 -2.95 5.03 -15.91
CA SER A 110 -3.18 5.38 -17.31
C SER A 110 -1.96 5.04 -18.15
N SER A 111 -2.20 4.45 -19.31
CA SER A 111 -1.12 4.04 -20.21
C SER A 111 -0.67 5.15 -21.18
N SER A 112 -1.29 6.29 -21.10
CA SER A 112 -0.98 7.37 -22.04
C SER A 112 -0.41 8.59 -21.36
#